data_167bc80ffa6004dd2c2ef86e45770bce
#
_entry.id   167bc80ffa6004dd2c2ef86e45770bce
#
_cell.length_a   1.000
_cell.length_b   1.000
_cell.length_c   1.000
_cell.angle_alpha   90.00
_cell.angle_beta   90.00
_cell.angle_gamma   90.00
#
_symmetry.space_group_name_H-M   'P 1'
#
loop_
_entity.id
_entity.type
_entity.pdbx_description
1 polymer ?
#
loop_
_entity_poly.entity_id
_entity_poly.type
_entity_poly.pdbx_seq_one_letter_code
_entity_poly.pdbx_strand_id
1 'polypeptide(L)'
;RDDWEEVQNYINAMNNAVIQLHELPFSGRLIKQAHQVLLSGVRGEHKLPGEYRKSQNWIGGATLNDAVFIPPPAQHVDELMSDLEKFANDISNPLPILLKAALIHYQFETIHPFLDGNGRVGRLMITLYLVAQGILKRPVLYLSDFFEKHKSLYYDNLTRARTHNDINQWFKFFLTGVIE
;
A
#
# COMPACT_ATOMS: atom_id res chain seq x y z
N ARG A 1 -21.15 12.70 -3.72
CA ARG A 1 -20.51 12.98 -5.02
C ARG A 1 -19.05 12.58 -4.97
N ASP A 2 -18.33 13.01 -3.92
CA ASP A 2 -16.90 12.74 -3.75
C ASP A 2 -16.58 11.24 -3.59
N ASP A 3 -17.41 10.48 -2.87
CA ASP A 3 -17.20 9.04 -2.67
C ASP A 3 -17.26 8.24 -3.98
N TRP A 4 -18.16 8.63 -4.91
CA TRP A 4 -18.25 7.97 -6.21
C TRP A 4 -17.03 8.27 -7.08
N GLU A 5 -16.55 9.50 -7.07
CA GLU A 5 -15.36 9.91 -7.82
C GLU A 5 -14.10 9.22 -7.26
N GLU A 6 -13.98 9.07 -5.94
CA GLU A 6 -12.89 8.29 -5.33
C GLU A 6 -12.90 6.81 -5.75
N VAL A 7 -14.07 6.18 -5.80
CA VAL A 7 -14.22 4.79 -6.28
C VAL A 7 -13.85 4.68 -7.76
N GLN A 8 -14.31 5.62 -8.58
CA GLN A 8 -13.99 5.64 -10.02
C GLN A 8 -12.48 5.81 -10.25
N ASN A 9 -11.83 6.69 -9.48
CA ASN A 9 -10.39 6.89 -9.54
C ASN A 9 -9.61 5.63 -9.11
N TYR A 10 -10.10 4.91 -8.10
CA TYR A 10 -9.49 3.64 -7.69
C TYR A 10 -9.54 2.60 -8.82
N ILE A 11 -10.70 2.45 -9.47
CA ILE A 11 -10.87 1.54 -10.60
C ILE A 11 -9.96 1.95 -11.78
N ASN A 12 -9.90 3.24 -12.09
CA ASN A 12 -9.06 3.76 -13.16
C ASN A 12 -7.56 3.56 -12.86
N ALA A 13 -7.13 3.84 -11.62
CA ALA A 13 -5.75 3.62 -11.19
C ALA A 13 -5.36 2.14 -11.30
N MET A 14 -6.24 1.24 -10.85
CA MET A 14 -6.02 -0.20 -10.93
C MET A 14 -5.90 -0.66 -12.39
N ASN A 15 -6.85 -0.30 -13.24
CA ASN A 15 -6.87 -0.72 -14.64
C ASN A 15 -5.65 -0.19 -15.41
N ASN A 16 -5.30 1.09 -15.23
CA ASN A 16 -4.12 1.68 -15.84
C ASN A 16 -2.83 0.98 -15.40
N ALA A 17 -2.70 0.70 -14.11
CA ALA A 17 -1.53 0.04 -13.56
C ALA A 17 -1.39 -1.41 -14.06
N VAL A 18 -2.49 -2.15 -14.17
CA VAL A 18 -2.50 -3.51 -14.76
C VAL A 18 -2.05 -3.50 -16.21
N ILE A 19 -2.52 -2.53 -17.01
CA ILE A 19 -2.05 -2.36 -18.40
C ILE A 19 -0.55 -2.08 -18.42
N GLN A 20 -0.06 -1.19 -17.58
CA GLN A 20 1.36 -0.84 -17.51
C GLN A 20 2.26 -1.99 -17.06
N LEU A 21 1.75 -2.96 -16.27
CA LEU A 21 2.50 -4.16 -15.88
C LEU A 21 2.90 -5.05 -17.07
N HIS A 22 2.30 -4.88 -18.26
CA HIS A 22 2.76 -5.56 -19.47
C HIS A 22 4.08 -5.01 -20.00
N GLU A 23 4.43 -3.77 -19.67
CA GLU A 23 5.62 -3.08 -20.17
C GLU A 23 6.60 -2.72 -19.06
N LEU A 24 6.11 -2.53 -17.84
CA LEU A 24 6.88 -2.09 -16.69
C LEU A 24 6.82 -3.14 -15.56
N PRO A 25 7.93 -3.36 -14.84
CA PRO A 25 7.88 -4.17 -13.62
C PRO A 25 7.06 -3.48 -12.52
N PHE A 26 6.70 -4.24 -11.49
CA PHE A 26 6.21 -3.67 -10.24
C PHE A 26 7.28 -2.72 -9.68
N SER A 27 6.99 -1.42 -9.58
CA SER A 27 8.00 -0.38 -9.37
C SER A 27 7.45 0.85 -8.66
N GLY A 28 8.33 1.64 -8.09
CA GLY A 28 8.00 2.95 -7.52
C GLY A 28 7.38 3.89 -8.54
N ARG A 29 7.80 3.83 -9.80
CA ARG A 29 7.20 4.60 -10.90
C ARG A 29 5.74 4.24 -11.10
N LEU A 30 5.42 2.95 -11.15
CA LEU A 30 4.05 2.46 -11.29
C LEU A 30 3.17 2.91 -10.11
N ILE A 31 3.70 2.83 -8.89
CA ILE A 31 3.04 3.24 -7.65
C ILE A 31 2.74 4.75 -7.67
N LYS A 32 3.69 5.58 -8.07
CA LYS A 32 3.52 7.04 -8.19
C LYS A 32 2.44 7.40 -9.23
N GLN A 33 2.43 6.74 -10.37
CA GLN A 33 1.41 6.96 -11.40
C GLN A 33 0.01 6.55 -10.91
N ALA A 34 -0.12 5.43 -10.21
CA ALA A 34 -1.38 5.01 -9.61
C ALA A 34 -1.86 6.02 -8.56
N HIS A 35 -0.96 6.52 -7.71
CA HIS A 35 -1.28 7.56 -6.72
C HIS A 35 -1.78 8.85 -7.37
N GLN A 36 -1.16 9.29 -8.47
CA GLN A 36 -1.59 10.48 -9.21
C GLN A 36 -3.04 10.34 -9.71
N VAL A 37 -3.39 9.19 -10.28
CA VAL A 37 -4.76 8.92 -10.73
C VAL A 37 -5.74 8.87 -9.57
N LEU A 38 -5.35 8.23 -8.46
CA LEU A 38 -6.19 8.11 -7.27
C LEU A 38 -6.61 9.45 -6.67
N LEU A 39 -5.76 10.45 -6.70
CA LEU A 39 -6.02 11.76 -6.08
C LEU A 39 -6.57 12.80 -7.08
N SER A 40 -6.77 12.45 -8.33
CA SER A 40 -7.23 13.41 -9.36
C SER A 40 -8.66 13.89 -9.08
N GLY A 41 -8.84 15.20 -8.83
CA GLY A 41 -10.14 15.83 -8.65
C GLY A 41 -10.90 15.44 -7.37
N VAL A 42 -10.25 14.76 -6.43
CA VAL A 42 -10.86 14.29 -5.18
C VAL A 42 -10.05 14.72 -3.96
N ARG A 43 -10.48 14.30 -2.77
CA ARG A 43 -9.74 14.58 -1.54
C ARG A 43 -8.26 14.21 -1.67
N GLY A 44 -7.39 15.15 -1.36
CA GLY A 44 -5.93 15.00 -1.44
C GLY A 44 -5.32 15.49 -2.77
N GLU A 45 -6.09 16.04 -3.69
CA GLU A 45 -5.59 16.53 -4.99
C GLU A 45 -4.46 17.58 -4.88
N HIS A 46 -4.38 18.28 -3.75
CA HIS A 46 -3.31 19.25 -3.46
C HIS A 46 -2.18 18.66 -2.59
N LYS A 47 -2.17 17.36 -2.36
CA LYS A 47 -1.20 16.64 -1.52
C LYS A 47 -0.12 15.94 -2.35
N LEU A 48 0.45 16.65 -3.33
CA LEU A 48 1.52 16.18 -4.21
C LEU A 48 1.18 14.84 -4.92
N PRO A 49 0.12 14.78 -5.75
CA PRO A 49 -0.22 13.55 -6.47
C PRO A 49 0.95 13.03 -7.31
N GLY A 50 1.31 11.75 -7.13
CA GLY A 50 2.40 11.11 -7.87
C GLY A 50 3.80 11.39 -7.32
N GLU A 51 3.94 12.13 -6.22
CA GLU A 51 5.22 12.42 -5.59
C GLU A 51 5.31 11.89 -4.15
N TYR A 52 6.46 11.37 -3.77
CA TYR A 52 6.74 11.06 -2.38
C TYR A 52 6.84 12.35 -1.55
N ARG A 53 6.43 12.25 -0.28
CA ARG A 53 6.47 13.36 0.66
C ARG A 53 7.88 13.90 0.89
N LYS A 54 7.96 15.20 1.06
CA LYS A 54 9.19 15.94 1.41
C LYS A 54 9.17 16.44 2.85
N SER A 55 8.09 16.13 3.59
CA SER A 55 7.91 16.52 5.00
C SER A 55 7.52 15.32 5.85
N GLN A 56 7.63 15.47 7.17
CA GLN A 56 7.20 14.46 8.12
C GLN A 56 5.67 14.35 8.11
N ASN A 57 5.18 13.11 8.14
CA ASN A 57 3.79 12.78 8.38
C ASN A 57 3.67 11.85 9.61
N TRP A 58 2.46 11.48 9.97
CA TRP A 58 2.18 10.58 11.08
C TRP A 58 0.92 9.78 10.81
N ILE A 59 0.73 8.70 11.58
CA ILE A 59 -0.42 7.81 11.52
C ILE A 59 -1.16 7.85 12.85
N GLY A 60 -2.48 8.10 12.80
CA GLY A 60 -3.32 8.26 13.98
C GLY A 60 -3.04 9.56 14.73
N GLY A 61 -4.00 9.95 15.60
CA GLY A 61 -3.91 11.22 16.32
C GLY A 61 -4.20 12.44 15.45
N ALA A 62 -4.35 13.59 16.09
CA ALA A 62 -4.59 14.87 15.41
C ALA A 62 -3.28 15.61 15.08
N THR A 63 -2.22 15.33 15.81
CA THR A 63 -0.92 15.98 15.68
C THR A 63 0.22 14.95 15.76
N LEU A 64 1.43 15.37 15.45
CA LEU A 64 2.63 14.55 15.60
C LEU A 64 2.85 14.08 17.05
N ASN A 65 2.45 14.88 18.03
CA ASN A 65 2.66 14.58 19.45
C ASN A 65 1.75 13.48 19.99
N ASP A 66 0.58 13.30 19.40
CA ASP A 66 -0.40 12.26 19.77
C ASP A 66 -0.49 11.14 18.71
N ALA A 67 0.49 11.08 17.82
CA ALA A 67 0.55 10.06 16.78
C ALA A 67 0.65 8.64 17.35
N VAL A 68 -0.08 7.70 16.77
CA VAL A 68 0.05 6.26 17.08
C VAL A 68 1.37 5.72 16.54
N PHE A 69 1.80 6.21 15.39
CA PHE A 69 3.07 5.84 14.76
C PHE A 69 3.63 7.01 13.95
N ILE A 70 4.95 7.19 14.07
CA ILE A 70 5.69 8.19 13.28
C ILE A 70 6.52 7.44 12.22
N PRO A 71 6.16 7.57 10.94
CA PRO A 71 6.93 6.98 9.84
C PRO A 71 8.36 7.51 9.75
N PRO A 72 9.24 6.84 8.99
CA PRO A 72 10.61 7.32 8.78
C PRO A 72 10.68 8.76 8.30
N PRO A 73 11.77 9.50 8.58
CA PRO A 73 11.98 10.85 8.04
C PRO A 73 11.90 10.89 6.52
N ALA A 74 11.39 12.00 5.99
CA ALA A 74 11.14 12.15 4.54
C ALA A 74 12.39 11.91 3.67
N GLN A 75 13.56 12.25 4.17
CA GLN A 75 14.84 12.06 3.46
C GLN A 75 15.18 10.60 3.16
N HIS A 76 14.59 9.64 3.88
CA HIS A 76 14.81 8.20 3.67
C HIS A 76 13.73 7.53 2.80
N VAL A 77 12.67 8.23 2.44
CA VAL A 77 11.53 7.65 1.72
C VAL A 77 11.95 7.07 0.37
N ASP A 78 12.74 7.80 -0.41
CA ASP A 78 13.17 7.33 -1.74
C ASP A 78 14.01 6.03 -1.63
N GLU A 79 14.94 5.97 -0.69
CA GLU A 79 15.77 4.79 -0.43
C GLU A 79 14.93 3.60 0.02
N LEU A 80 14.06 3.80 1.01
CA LEU A 80 13.18 2.75 1.54
C LEU A 80 12.21 2.21 0.48
N MET A 81 11.66 3.07 -0.36
CA MET A 81 10.80 2.66 -1.47
C MET A 81 11.58 1.92 -2.56
N SER A 82 12.83 2.30 -2.82
CA SER A 82 13.73 1.58 -3.72
C SER A 82 14.02 0.17 -3.19
N ASP A 83 14.27 0.03 -1.90
CA ASP A 83 14.53 -1.28 -1.28
C ASP A 83 13.27 -2.16 -1.29
N LEU A 84 12.09 -1.57 -1.09
CA LEU A 84 10.81 -2.27 -1.22
C LEU A 84 10.60 -2.80 -2.65
N GLU A 85 10.93 -2.01 -3.67
CA GLU A 85 10.88 -2.41 -5.08
C GLU A 85 11.83 -3.57 -5.37
N LYS A 86 13.08 -3.51 -4.89
CA LYS A 86 14.06 -4.59 -5.01
C LYS A 86 13.54 -5.88 -4.37
N PHE A 87 13.00 -5.79 -3.15
CA PHE A 87 12.41 -6.94 -2.46
C PHE A 87 11.24 -7.54 -3.26
N ALA A 88 10.35 -6.71 -3.79
CA ALA A 88 9.20 -7.18 -4.56
C ALA A 88 9.61 -7.93 -5.85
N ASN A 89 10.71 -7.52 -6.48
CA ASN A 89 11.22 -8.11 -7.71
C ASN A 89 12.31 -9.18 -7.51
N ASP A 90 12.68 -9.48 -6.27
CA ASP A 90 13.67 -10.51 -5.97
C ASP A 90 13.07 -11.91 -6.14
N ILE A 91 13.36 -12.52 -7.28
CA ILE A 91 12.92 -13.89 -7.60
C ILE A 91 13.70 -14.97 -6.83
N SER A 92 14.85 -14.65 -6.25
CA SER A 92 15.67 -15.57 -5.47
C SER A 92 15.16 -15.77 -4.05
N ASN A 93 14.33 -14.86 -3.56
CA ASN A 93 13.77 -14.91 -2.22
C ASN A 93 12.76 -16.08 -2.10
N PRO A 94 12.98 -17.03 -1.18
CA PRO A 94 12.19 -18.26 -1.09
C PRO A 94 10.83 -18.10 -0.43
N LEU A 95 10.48 -16.90 0.06
CA LEU A 95 9.20 -16.67 0.70
C LEU A 95 8.03 -16.91 -0.26
N PRO A 96 6.95 -17.57 0.19
CA PRO A 96 5.73 -17.69 -0.58
C PRO A 96 5.18 -16.32 -1.02
N ILE A 97 4.65 -16.24 -2.23
CA ILE A 97 4.19 -14.98 -2.85
C ILE A 97 3.16 -14.25 -1.97
N LEU A 98 2.23 -14.97 -1.34
CA LEU A 98 1.25 -14.35 -0.45
C LEU A 98 1.88 -13.72 0.79
N LEU A 99 2.93 -14.33 1.34
CA LEU A 99 3.67 -13.72 2.46
C LEU A 99 4.50 -12.53 2.00
N LYS A 100 5.07 -12.57 0.79
CA LYS A 100 5.72 -11.39 0.20
C LYS A 100 4.72 -10.26 0.00
N ALA A 101 3.52 -10.53 -0.50
CA ALA A 101 2.46 -9.53 -0.63
C ALA A 101 2.11 -8.89 0.73
N ALA A 102 1.98 -9.70 1.78
CA ALA A 102 1.73 -9.22 3.13
C ALA A 102 2.84 -8.33 3.66
N LEU A 103 4.11 -8.69 3.42
CA LEU A 103 5.27 -7.88 3.82
C LEU A 103 5.38 -6.58 3.03
N ILE A 104 5.13 -6.61 1.73
CA ILE A 104 5.14 -5.42 0.86
C ILE A 104 4.10 -4.42 1.37
N HIS A 105 2.89 -4.87 1.66
CA HIS A 105 1.84 -4.00 2.20
C HIS A 105 2.21 -3.44 3.57
N TYR A 106 2.67 -4.28 4.50
CA TYR A 106 3.12 -3.86 5.83
C TYR A 106 4.23 -2.81 5.74
N GLN A 107 5.26 -3.06 4.93
CA GLN A 107 6.39 -2.15 4.79
C GLN A 107 5.99 -0.83 4.13
N PHE A 108 5.14 -0.88 3.10
CA PHE A 108 4.61 0.32 2.47
C PHE A 108 3.84 1.20 3.47
N GLU A 109 2.95 0.61 4.26
CA GLU A 109 2.18 1.32 5.29
C GLU A 109 3.09 1.87 6.41
N THR A 110 4.22 1.22 6.67
CA THR A 110 5.22 1.68 7.65
C THR A 110 6.04 2.85 7.10
N ILE A 111 6.47 2.80 5.83
CA ILE A 111 7.16 3.92 5.16
C ILE A 111 6.23 5.11 5.01
N HIS A 112 4.97 4.87 4.70
CA HIS A 112 3.93 5.89 4.52
C HIS A 112 4.39 7.01 3.58
N PRO A 113 4.71 6.69 2.31
CA PRO A 113 5.55 7.54 1.47
C PRO A 113 4.84 8.79 0.93
N PHE A 114 3.52 8.86 0.97
CA PHE A 114 2.74 9.97 0.45
C PHE A 114 2.16 10.86 1.56
N LEU A 115 1.79 12.10 1.23
CA LEU A 115 1.12 13.00 2.18
C LEU A 115 -0.33 12.62 2.44
N ASP A 116 -0.99 12.00 1.45
CA ASP A 116 -2.36 11.45 1.55
C ASP A 116 -2.48 10.25 0.59
N GLY A 117 -3.50 9.43 0.78
CA GLY A 117 -3.80 8.30 -0.11
C GLY A 117 -2.97 7.04 0.13
N ASN A 118 -2.11 6.98 1.13
CA ASN A 118 -1.28 5.80 1.41
C ASN A 118 -2.10 4.52 1.56
N GLY A 119 -3.18 4.54 2.34
CA GLY A 119 -4.02 3.36 2.55
C GLY A 119 -4.68 2.86 1.26
N ARG A 120 -5.13 3.76 0.38
CA ARG A 120 -5.69 3.40 -0.93
C ARG A 120 -4.64 2.77 -1.84
N VAL A 121 -3.47 3.39 -1.94
CA VAL A 121 -2.33 2.85 -2.70
C VAL A 121 -1.85 1.54 -2.12
N GLY A 122 -1.68 1.44 -0.81
CA GLY A 122 -1.23 0.22 -0.15
C GLY A 122 -2.12 -0.99 -0.44
N ARG A 123 -3.44 -0.81 -0.41
CA ARG A 123 -4.39 -1.88 -0.78
C ARG A 123 -4.34 -2.20 -2.26
N LEU A 124 -4.25 -1.20 -3.12
CA LEU A 124 -4.08 -1.38 -4.57
C LEU A 124 -2.81 -2.16 -4.91
N MET A 125 -1.70 -1.88 -4.21
CA MET A 125 -0.43 -2.58 -4.39
C MET A 125 -0.52 -4.08 -4.17
N ILE A 126 -1.32 -4.56 -3.21
CA ILE A 126 -1.49 -6.01 -2.97
C ILE A 126 -1.99 -6.68 -4.25
N THR A 127 -3.06 -6.17 -4.81
CA THR A 127 -3.65 -6.70 -6.05
C THR A 127 -2.69 -6.62 -7.22
N LEU A 128 -2.03 -5.47 -7.41
CA LEU A 128 -1.05 -5.28 -8.49
C LEU A 128 0.13 -6.24 -8.37
N TYR A 129 0.65 -6.44 -7.16
CA TYR A 129 1.74 -7.39 -6.95
C TYR A 129 1.32 -8.82 -7.30
N LEU A 130 0.13 -9.25 -6.88
CA LEU A 130 -0.37 -10.59 -7.19
C LEU A 130 -0.66 -10.79 -8.68
N VAL A 131 -1.11 -9.73 -9.38
CA VAL A 131 -1.25 -9.75 -10.85
C VAL A 131 0.13 -9.85 -11.51
N ALA A 132 1.10 -9.05 -11.07
CA ALA A 132 2.47 -9.07 -11.58
C ALA A 132 3.15 -10.44 -11.42
N GLN A 133 2.83 -11.16 -10.34
CA GLN A 133 3.32 -12.52 -10.07
C GLN A 133 2.52 -13.64 -10.76
N GLY A 134 1.49 -13.28 -11.54
CA GLY A 134 0.65 -14.26 -12.25
C GLY A 134 -0.30 -15.06 -11.36
N ILE A 135 -0.44 -14.70 -10.08
CA ILE A 135 -1.37 -15.37 -9.15
C ILE A 135 -2.82 -14.97 -9.45
N LEU A 136 -3.05 -13.70 -9.78
CA LEU A 136 -4.34 -13.20 -10.20
C LEU A 136 -4.31 -12.92 -11.70
N LYS A 137 -5.29 -13.47 -12.44
CA LYS A 137 -5.48 -13.17 -13.86
C LYS A 137 -6.17 -11.84 -14.10
N ARG A 138 -6.91 -11.35 -13.11
CA ARG A 138 -7.67 -10.10 -13.12
C ARG A 138 -7.51 -9.41 -11.75
N PRO A 139 -7.60 -8.09 -11.68
CA PRO A 139 -7.42 -7.36 -10.42
C PRO A 139 -8.68 -7.45 -9.53
N VAL A 140 -9.09 -8.68 -9.22
CA VAL A 140 -10.24 -8.97 -8.35
C VAL A 140 -9.72 -9.59 -7.07
N LEU A 141 -9.70 -8.81 -6.00
CA LEU A 141 -9.39 -9.28 -4.66
C LEU A 141 -10.18 -8.43 -3.66
N TYR A 142 -11.02 -9.08 -2.87
CA TYR A 142 -11.89 -8.41 -1.90
C TYR A 142 -11.20 -8.10 -0.56
N LEU A 143 -9.87 -8.14 -0.51
CA LEU A 143 -9.10 -7.91 0.70
C LEU A 143 -9.31 -6.50 1.30
N SER A 144 -9.59 -5.51 0.46
CA SER A 144 -9.95 -4.17 0.93
C SER A 144 -11.24 -4.17 1.75
N ASP A 145 -12.22 -4.96 1.36
CA ASP A 145 -13.48 -5.12 2.08
C ASP A 145 -13.27 -5.82 3.42
N PHE A 146 -12.45 -6.88 3.43
CA PHE A 146 -12.03 -7.55 4.64
C PHE A 146 -11.34 -6.59 5.63
N PHE A 147 -10.39 -5.78 5.17
CA PHE A 147 -9.71 -4.81 6.02
C PHE A 147 -10.65 -3.75 6.57
N GLU A 148 -11.62 -3.29 5.79
CA GLU A 148 -12.60 -2.31 6.26
C GLU A 148 -13.58 -2.92 7.28
N LYS A 149 -14.05 -4.14 7.05
CA LYS A 149 -14.89 -4.88 8.02
C LYS A 149 -14.19 -5.15 9.34
N HIS A 150 -12.87 -5.37 9.30
CA HIS A 150 -12.03 -5.67 10.46
C HIS A 150 -11.04 -4.55 10.77
N LYS A 151 -11.44 -3.30 10.58
CA LYS A 151 -10.58 -2.11 10.60
C LYS A 151 -9.73 -1.99 11.87
N SER A 152 -10.32 -2.19 13.05
CA SER A 152 -9.58 -2.15 14.31
C SER A 152 -8.47 -3.21 14.36
N LEU A 153 -8.81 -4.46 14.03
CA LEU A 153 -7.84 -5.56 13.99
C LEU A 153 -6.75 -5.32 12.94
N TYR A 154 -7.10 -4.75 11.79
CA TYR A 154 -6.12 -4.40 10.75
C TYR A 154 -5.06 -3.44 11.27
N TYR A 155 -5.46 -2.34 11.90
CA TYR A 155 -4.51 -1.38 12.47
C TYR A 155 -3.75 -1.93 13.66
N ASP A 156 -4.41 -2.72 14.53
CA ASP A 156 -3.76 -3.36 15.68
C ASP A 156 -2.67 -4.34 15.25
N ASN A 157 -2.92 -5.14 14.21
CA ASN A 157 -1.93 -6.07 13.67
C ASN A 157 -0.71 -5.35 13.07
N LEU A 158 -0.92 -4.27 12.30
CA LEU A 158 0.18 -3.45 11.79
C LEU A 158 1.00 -2.82 12.92
N THR A 159 0.33 -2.31 13.95
CA THR A 159 0.98 -1.71 15.12
C THR A 159 1.78 -2.74 15.91
N ARG A 160 1.23 -3.93 16.17
CA ARG A 160 1.95 -5.02 16.85
C ARG A 160 3.19 -5.48 16.10
N ALA A 161 3.10 -5.60 14.78
CA ALA A 161 4.26 -5.95 13.98
C ALA A 161 5.39 -4.90 14.14
N ARG A 162 5.04 -3.61 14.21
CA ARG A 162 6.00 -2.51 14.39
C ARG A 162 6.59 -2.44 15.81
N THR A 163 5.77 -2.63 16.83
CA THR A 163 6.14 -2.38 18.24
C THR A 163 6.62 -3.63 18.98
N HIS A 164 6.16 -4.80 18.60
CA HIS A 164 6.46 -6.08 19.28
C HIS A 164 7.15 -7.08 18.36
N ASN A 165 7.50 -6.70 17.13
CA ASN A 165 8.08 -7.59 16.12
C ASN A 165 7.23 -8.86 15.86
N ASP A 166 5.90 -8.74 15.99
CA ASP A 166 4.94 -9.85 15.85
C ASP A 166 4.42 -9.97 14.42
N ILE A 167 5.33 -10.27 13.50
CA ILE A 167 4.99 -10.38 12.07
C ILE A 167 4.11 -11.62 11.79
N ASN A 168 4.21 -12.66 12.61
CA ASN A 168 3.41 -13.86 12.43
C ASN A 168 1.91 -13.60 12.62
N GLN A 169 1.54 -12.74 13.56
CA GLN A 169 0.15 -12.36 13.75
C GLN A 169 -0.39 -11.57 12.56
N TRP A 170 0.42 -10.69 11.98
CA TRP A 170 0.08 -10.00 10.74
C TRP A 170 -0.13 -10.97 9.58
N PHE A 171 0.76 -11.95 9.39
CA PHE A 171 0.60 -12.98 8.37
C PHE A 171 -0.71 -13.75 8.54
N LYS A 172 -1.05 -14.18 9.75
CA LYS A 172 -2.31 -14.89 10.01
C LYS A 172 -3.52 -14.03 9.64
N PHE A 173 -3.54 -12.78 10.06
CA PHE A 173 -4.61 -11.85 9.73
C PHE A 173 -4.74 -11.64 8.21
N PHE A 174 -3.63 -11.37 7.53
CA PHE A 174 -3.60 -11.18 6.08
C PHE A 174 -4.11 -12.40 5.31
N LEU A 175 -3.61 -13.59 5.66
CA LEU A 175 -4.02 -14.84 5.02
C LEU A 175 -5.49 -15.18 5.28
N THR A 176 -6.02 -14.88 6.46
CA THR A 176 -7.46 -15.01 6.74
C THR A 176 -8.28 -14.19 5.75
N GLY A 177 -7.90 -12.93 5.51
CA GLY A 177 -8.59 -12.08 4.55
C GLY A 177 -8.45 -12.53 3.08
N VAL A 178 -7.41 -13.28 2.75
CA VAL A 178 -7.25 -13.86 1.39
C VAL A 178 -8.17 -15.07 1.19
N ILE A 179 -8.49 -15.81 2.26
CA ILE A 179 -9.32 -17.03 2.21
C ILE A 179 -10.81 -16.69 2.20
N GLU A 180 -11.24 -15.64 2.92
CA GLU A 180 -12.63 -15.17 2.97
C GLU A 180 -13.05 -14.45 1.69
#